data_4ad63c6b13b85aeec986204c5b16db91
#
_entry.id   4ad63c6b13b85aeec986204c5b16db91
#
_cell.length_a   1.000
_cell.length_b   1.000
_cell.length_c   1.000
_cell.angle_alpha   90.00
_cell.angle_beta   90.00
_cell.angle_gamma   90.00
#
_symmetry.space_group_name_H-M   'P 1'
#
loop_
_entity.id
_entity.type
_entity.pdbx_description
1 polymer ?
#
loop_
_entity_poly.entity_id
_entity_poly.type
_entity_poly.pdbx_seq_one_letter_code
_entity_poly.pdbx_strand_id
1 'polypeptide(L)'
;TELIADGYSSEITIPKDGDEKIKLNDGEGGALEFGLPENTDGVDGIKTANGTVIYKCNDDVSVGVQPLTEKSGDEQIDSVRVLITISDITAPHEYSFNFNLKDGDRLVTAKEYMGPEYDTGEAYVINAKGEIESVIDPAWAKDANGNSVKTHYEVRGNSLIQIVEFNENTAFPVVADPTAWQITKCAGAISWLIGSTVLAVAKIAKIKKY
;
A
#
# COMPACT_ATOMS: atom_id res chain seq x y z
N THR A 1 -4.06 -20.91 7.70
CA THR A 1 -2.87 -20.77 8.58
C THR A 1 -2.21 -19.45 8.25
N GLU A 2 -2.17 -18.56 9.20
CA GLU A 2 -1.54 -17.24 9.08
C GLU A 2 -0.02 -17.38 9.07
N LEU A 3 0.64 -16.54 8.28
CA LEU A 3 2.10 -16.44 8.22
C LEU A 3 2.51 -15.18 8.98
N ILE A 4 2.94 -15.33 10.22
CA ILE A 4 3.39 -14.22 11.07
C ILE A 4 4.81 -13.83 10.64
N ALA A 5 5.06 -12.53 10.52
CA ALA A 5 6.39 -12.00 10.24
C ALA A 5 7.12 -11.74 11.57
N ASP A 6 8.28 -12.37 11.76
CA ASP A 6 9.11 -12.22 12.96
C ASP A 6 10.11 -11.06 12.81
N GLY A 7 10.42 -10.39 13.92
CA GLY A 7 11.44 -9.33 13.96
C GLY A 7 10.93 -7.90 13.72
N TYR A 8 9.63 -7.73 13.73
CA TYR A 8 8.94 -6.44 13.58
C TYR A 8 8.45 -5.93 14.93
N SER A 9 8.34 -4.61 15.11
CA SER A 9 7.74 -3.98 16.31
C SER A 9 6.21 -4.08 16.26
N SER A 10 5.65 -4.17 15.06
CA SER A 10 4.24 -4.40 14.79
C SER A 10 3.98 -5.88 14.51
N GLU A 11 2.80 -6.36 14.86
CA GLU A 11 2.35 -7.68 14.45
C GLU A 11 1.84 -7.60 13.00
N ILE A 12 2.55 -8.26 12.06
CA ILE A 12 2.18 -8.32 10.66
C ILE A 12 1.72 -9.75 10.36
N THR A 13 0.44 -9.89 10.01
CA THR A 13 -0.14 -11.16 9.59
C THR A 13 -0.41 -11.13 8.09
N ILE A 14 0.20 -12.06 7.34
CA ILE A 14 -0.05 -12.27 5.92
C ILE A 14 -0.81 -13.60 5.81
N PRO A 15 -2.02 -13.63 5.21
CA PRO A 15 -2.81 -14.83 5.14
C PRO A 15 -2.18 -15.87 4.21
N LYS A 16 -2.47 -17.15 4.46
CA LYS A 16 -2.14 -18.20 3.50
C LYS A 16 -3.14 -18.21 2.35
N ASP A 17 -4.41 -17.98 2.64
CA ASP A 17 -5.49 -17.91 1.66
C ASP A 17 -5.62 -16.46 1.15
N GLY A 18 -5.60 -16.27 -0.18
CA GLY A 18 -5.70 -14.96 -0.80
C GLY A 18 -7.05 -14.26 -0.61
N ASP A 19 -8.09 -14.98 -0.20
CA ASP A 19 -9.40 -14.40 0.17
C ASP A 19 -9.37 -13.70 1.53
N GLU A 20 -8.38 -14.02 2.37
CA GLU A 20 -8.25 -13.43 3.68
C GLU A 20 -7.46 -12.11 3.63
N LYS A 21 -7.55 -11.32 4.69
CA LYS A 21 -6.94 -9.99 4.75
C LYS A 21 -5.57 -9.99 5.41
N ILE A 22 -4.71 -9.13 4.91
CA ILE A 22 -3.47 -8.73 5.58
C ILE A 22 -3.83 -7.86 6.77
N LYS A 23 -3.14 -8.05 7.90
CA LYS A 23 -3.35 -7.29 9.14
C LYS A 23 -2.03 -6.74 9.63
N LEU A 24 -2.03 -5.46 9.97
CA LEU A 24 -0.93 -4.78 10.67
C LEU A 24 -1.49 -4.23 11.98
N ASN A 25 -0.85 -4.55 13.11
CA ASN A 25 -1.24 -4.09 14.43
C ASN A 25 0.00 -3.56 15.15
N ASP A 26 -0.01 -2.29 15.55
CA ASP A 26 1.12 -1.67 16.26
C ASP A 26 1.17 -1.97 17.76
N GLY A 27 0.18 -2.70 18.28
CA GLY A 27 0.08 -3.03 19.71
C GLY A 27 -0.39 -1.86 20.59
N GLU A 28 -0.57 -0.67 20.03
CA GLU A 28 -0.95 0.57 20.74
C GLU A 28 -2.36 1.07 20.34
N GLY A 29 -3.11 0.24 19.61
CA GLY A 29 -4.47 0.54 19.14
C GLY A 29 -4.55 0.99 17.68
N GLY A 30 -3.43 1.16 17.00
CA GLY A 30 -3.36 1.32 15.55
C GLY A 30 -3.47 -0.05 14.88
N ALA A 31 -4.41 -0.19 13.97
CA ALA A 31 -4.59 -1.41 13.18
C ALA A 31 -5.02 -1.05 11.76
N LEU A 32 -4.41 -1.71 10.80
CA LEU A 32 -4.77 -1.63 9.39
C LEU A 32 -5.06 -3.03 8.88
N GLU A 33 -6.20 -3.20 8.22
CA GLU A 33 -6.61 -4.47 7.65
C GLU A 33 -7.09 -4.24 6.21
N PHE A 34 -6.56 -5.02 5.26
CA PHE A 34 -6.94 -4.89 3.86
C PHE A 34 -6.83 -6.22 3.10
N GLY A 35 -7.70 -6.38 2.10
CA GLY A 35 -7.69 -7.50 1.17
C GLY A 35 -6.71 -7.29 0.02
N LEU A 36 -6.23 -8.39 -0.53
CA LEU A 36 -5.46 -8.42 -1.79
C LEU A 36 -6.40 -8.25 -3.00
N PRO A 37 -5.86 -8.02 -4.21
CA PRO A 37 -6.67 -7.97 -5.42
C PRO A 37 -7.46 -9.27 -5.64
N GLU A 38 -8.66 -9.19 -6.20
CA GLU A 38 -9.55 -10.34 -6.47
C GLU A 38 -8.88 -11.48 -7.27
N ASN A 39 -7.82 -11.17 -8.01
CA ASN A 39 -7.02 -12.20 -8.69
C ASN A 39 -6.40 -13.22 -7.73
N THR A 40 -6.28 -12.90 -6.43
CA THR A 40 -5.73 -13.80 -5.41
C THR A 40 -6.78 -14.71 -4.78
N ASP A 41 -8.06 -14.50 -5.07
CA ASP A 41 -9.16 -15.26 -4.48
C ASP A 41 -9.01 -16.77 -4.75
N GLY A 42 -9.06 -17.57 -3.68
CA GLY A 42 -8.88 -19.01 -3.74
C GLY A 42 -7.45 -19.49 -4.04
N VAL A 43 -6.45 -18.58 -3.94
CA VAL A 43 -5.04 -18.90 -4.20
C VAL A 43 -4.26 -19.02 -2.90
N ASP A 44 -3.64 -20.17 -2.70
CA ASP A 44 -2.72 -20.38 -1.56
C ASP A 44 -1.39 -19.62 -1.73
N GLY A 45 -1.06 -18.78 -0.77
CA GLY A 45 0.22 -18.09 -0.67
C GLY A 45 1.36 -19.03 -0.29
N ILE A 46 2.49 -18.86 -0.94
CA ILE A 46 3.73 -19.61 -0.71
C ILE A 46 4.78 -18.68 -0.10
N LYS A 47 5.17 -18.93 1.15
CA LYS A 47 6.26 -18.19 1.81
C LYS A 47 7.61 -18.59 1.23
N THR A 48 8.35 -17.61 0.75
CA THR A 48 9.71 -17.78 0.25
C THR A 48 10.75 -17.69 1.39
N ALA A 49 11.99 -18.05 1.10
CA ALA A 49 13.06 -18.03 2.10
C ALA A 49 13.38 -16.61 2.64
N ASN A 50 13.08 -15.55 1.89
CA ASN A 50 13.27 -14.16 2.30
C ASN A 50 12.03 -13.54 2.96
N GLY A 51 11.02 -14.35 3.29
CA GLY A 51 9.82 -13.90 4.00
C GLY A 51 8.69 -13.34 3.11
N THR A 52 8.90 -13.19 1.81
CA THR A 52 7.85 -12.79 0.88
C THR A 52 6.83 -13.92 0.71
N VAL A 53 5.55 -13.60 0.72
CA VAL A 53 4.48 -14.54 0.40
C VAL A 53 4.02 -14.28 -1.04
N ILE A 54 4.04 -15.30 -1.88
CA ILE A 54 3.69 -15.18 -3.30
C ILE A 54 2.40 -15.95 -3.56
N TYR A 55 1.42 -15.26 -4.14
CA TYR A 55 0.17 -15.80 -4.66
C TYR A 55 0.26 -15.84 -6.18
N LYS A 56 0.29 -17.05 -6.76
CA LYS A 56 0.26 -17.27 -8.20
C LYS A 56 -1.18 -17.30 -8.69
N CYS A 57 -1.70 -16.15 -9.10
CA CYS A 57 -3.10 -15.99 -9.44
C CYS A 57 -3.47 -16.73 -10.74
N ASN A 58 -2.66 -16.57 -11.78
CA ASN A 58 -2.79 -17.23 -13.08
C ASN A 58 -1.45 -17.07 -13.85
N ASP A 59 -1.45 -17.35 -15.15
CA ASP A 59 -0.24 -17.22 -15.99
C ASP A 59 0.15 -15.74 -16.19
N ASP A 60 -0.80 -14.80 -16.09
CA ASP A 60 -0.61 -13.40 -16.40
C ASP A 60 -0.32 -12.53 -15.17
N VAL A 61 -0.76 -12.94 -13.98
CA VAL A 61 -0.66 -12.15 -12.75
C VAL A 61 -0.18 -12.98 -11.57
N SER A 62 0.79 -12.45 -10.83
CA SER A 62 1.13 -12.91 -9.49
C SER A 62 1.27 -11.75 -8.53
N VAL A 63 0.95 -11.99 -7.26
CA VAL A 63 1.01 -10.98 -6.19
C VAL A 63 1.99 -11.45 -5.13
N GLY A 64 2.99 -10.61 -4.83
CA GLY A 64 3.96 -10.84 -3.77
C GLY A 64 3.70 -9.90 -2.60
N VAL A 65 3.59 -10.41 -1.39
CA VAL A 65 3.43 -9.61 -0.16
C VAL A 65 4.70 -9.71 0.67
N GLN A 66 5.31 -8.57 0.95
CA GLN A 66 6.59 -8.48 1.65
C GLN A 66 6.46 -7.56 2.87
N PRO A 67 6.66 -8.08 4.08
CA PRO A 67 6.82 -7.25 5.25
C PRO A 67 8.17 -6.53 5.19
N LEU A 68 8.19 -5.25 5.54
CA LEU A 68 9.37 -4.41 5.55
C LEU A 68 9.52 -3.72 6.90
N THR A 69 10.76 -3.42 7.26
CA THR A 69 11.08 -2.57 8.39
C THR A 69 12.14 -1.56 7.98
N GLU A 70 11.92 -0.31 8.34
CA GLU A 70 12.87 0.77 8.18
C GLU A 70 13.24 1.33 9.55
N LYS A 71 14.49 1.76 9.70
CA LYS A 71 14.96 2.41 10.92
C LYS A 71 15.21 3.89 10.64
N SER A 72 14.61 4.74 11.47
CA SER A 72 14.87 6.18 11.45
C SER A 72 15.30 6.62 12.85
N GLY A 73 16.60 6.78 13.04
CA GLY A 73 17.17 6.99 14.37
C GLY A 73 16.91 5.80 15.29
N ASP A 74 16.25 6.05 16.41
CA ASP A 74 15.87 5.01 17.39
C ASP A 74 14.48 4.40 17.12
N GLU A 75 13.76 4.90 16.11
CA GLU A 75 12.42 4.41 15.77
C GLU A 75 12.50 3.34 14.67
N GLN A 76 11.67 2.30 14.83
CA GLN A 76 11.45 1.27 13.84
C GLN A 76 10.05 1.45 13.25
N ILE A 77 9.96 1.44 11.91
CA ILE A 77 8.72 1.55 11.18
C ILE A 77 8.53 0.29 10.38
N ASP A 78 7.42 -0.36 10.66
CA ASP A 78 7.03 -1.56 9.97
C ASP A 78 5.97 -1.23 8.92
N SER A 79 6.08 -1.88 7.78
CA SER A 79 5.21 -1.67 6.63
C SER A 79 5.02 -2.97 5.85
N VAL A 80 4.06 -2.96 4.95
CA VAL A 80 3.84 -4.06 4.01
C VAL A 80 3.91 -3.52 2.58
N ARG A 81 4.73 -4.16 1.78
CA ARG A 81 4.80 -3.93 0.33
C ARG A 81 4.03 -5.02 -0.39
N VAL A 82 3.21 -4.62 -1.35
CA VAL A 82 2.55 -5.57 -2.26
C VAL A 82 3.11 -5.35 -3.66
N LEU A 83 3.65 -6.39 -4.27
CA LEU A 83 4.22 -6.37 -5.62
C LEU A 83 3.30 -7.14 -6.55
N ILE A 84 2.78 -6.48 -7.58
CA ILE A 84 1.98 -7.09 -8.62
C ILE A 84 2.89 -7.32 -9.82
N THR A 85 3.08 -8.57 -10.21
CA THR A 85 3.79 -8.91 -11.44
C THR A 85 2.77 -9.22 -12.53
N ILE A 86 2.82 -8.44 -13.60
CA ILE A 86 1.94 -8.50 -14.76
C ILE A 86 2.76 -9.06 -15.90
N SER A 87 2.44 -10.27 -16.36
CA SER A 87 3.26 -11.01 -17.31
C SER A 87 2.86 -10.83 -18.77
N ASP A 88 1.63 -10.39 -19.03
CA ASP A 88 1.08 -10.27 -20.36
C ASP A 88 0.16 -9.06 -20.53
N ILE A 89 -0.02 -8.62 -21.77
CA ILE A 89 -0.90 -7.49 -22.12
C ILE A 89 -2.38 -7.77 -21.88
N THR A 90 -2.77 -9.02 -21.78
CA THR A 90 -4.16 -9.44 -21.51
C THR A 90 -4.56 -9.38 -20.04
N ALA A 91 -3.58 -9.11 -19.16
CA ALA A 91 -3.84 -8.93 -17.74
C ALA A 91 -4.73 -7.72 -17.45
N PRO A 92 -5.45 -7.69 -16.31
CA PRO A 92 -6.20 -6.51 -15.88
C PRO A 92 -5.32 -5.27 -15.70
N HIS A 93 -5.91 -4.10 -15.95
CA HIS A 93 -5.25 -2.80 -15.69
C HIS A 93 -5.54 -2.27 -14.29
N GLU A 94 -6.55 -2.78 -13.59
CA GLU A 94 -6.99 -2.34 -12.26
C GLU A 94 -6.75 -3.44 -11.23
N TYR A 95 -6.18 -3.05 -10.08
CA TYR A 95 -5.92 -3.94 -8.95
C TYR A 95 -6.49 -3.28 -7.69
N SER A 96 -7.51 -3.91 -7.11
CA SER A 96 -8.31 -3.35 -6.02
C SER A 96 -7.89 -3.94 -4.68
N PHE A 97 -7.65 -3.08 -3.69
CA PHE A 97 -7.32 -3.41 -2.31
C PHE A 97 -8.43 -2.91 -1.40
N ASN A 98 -9.18 -3.85 -0.81
CA ASN A 98 -10.35 -3.53 0.01
C ASN A 98 -9.95 -3.35 1.47
N PHE A 99 -10.07 -2.13 1.99
CA PHE A 99 -9.76 -1.79 3.38
C PHE A 99 -10.93 -2.09 4.31
N ASN A 100 -10.62 -2.66 5.47
CA ASN A 100 -11.56 -2.80 6.58
C ASN A 100 -11.37 -1.61 7.52
N LEU A 101 -12.10 -0.53 7.25
CA LEU A 101 -12.01 0.72 8.00
C LEU A 101 -12.91 0.69 9.22
N LYS A 102 -12.49 1.34 10.32
CA LYS A 102 -13.32 1.58 11.50
C LYS A 102 -14.44 2.58 11.19
N ASP A 103 -15.46 2.61 12.03
CA ASP A 103 -16.56 3.57 11.88
C ASP A 103 -16.04 5.02 11.93
N GLY A 104 -16.33 5.76 10.85
CA GLY A 104 -15.91 7.15 10.70
C GLY A 104 -14.55 7.34 10.03
N ASP A 105 -13.77 6.28 9.82
CA ASP A 105 -12.54 6.33 9.06
C ASP A 105 -12.82 6.38 7.55
N ARG A 106 -11.91 6.97 6.79
CA ARG A 106 -12.03 7.12 5.35
C ARG A 106 -10.70 6.85 4.66
N LEU A 107 -10.76 6.23 3.50
CA LEU A 107 -9.67 6.18 2.54
C LEU A 107 -9.80 7.36 1.58
N VAL A 108 -8.72 8.08 1.33
CA VAL A 108 -8.68 9.26 0.45
C VAL A 108 -7.35 9.35 -0.27
N THR A 109 -7.33 9.92 -1.47
CA THR A 109 -6.06 10.29 -2.13
C THR A 109 -5.51 11.60 -1.54
N ALA A 110 -4.21 11.85 -1.70
CA ALA A 110 -3.58 13.11 -1.33
C ALA A 110 -4.29 14.30 -1.99
N LYS A 111 -4.67 14.14 -3.26
CA LYS A 111 -5.43 15.12 -4.02
C LYS A 111 -6.79 15.45 -3.40
N GLU A 112 -7.52 14.44 -2.92
CA GLU A 112 -8.82 14.63 -2.27
C GLU A 112 -8.68 15.25 -0.87
N TYR A 113 -7.63 14.89 -0.15
CA TYR A 113 -7.40 15.35 1.23
C TYR A 113 -6.80 16.76 1.29
N MET A 114 -5.83 17.08 0.44
CA MET A 114 -5.07 18.32 0.48
C MET A 114 -5.43 19.30 -0.63
N GLY A 115 -6.13 18.87 -1.68
CA GLY A 115 -6.40 19.63 -2.87
C GLY A 115 -5.50 19.29 -4.06
N PRO A 116 -5.94 19.58 -5.29
CA PRO A 116 -5.25 19.15 -6.51
C PRO A 116 -3.84 19.73 -6.68
N GLU A 117 -3.55 20.89 -6.09
CA GLU A 117 -2.22 21.49 -6.11
C GLU A 117 -1.19 20.77 -5.22
N TYR A 118 -1.65 19.87 -4.34
CA TYR A 118 -0.82 19.08 -3.43
C TYR A 118 -0.93 17.58 -3.71
N ASP A 119 -1.25 17.20 -4.93
CA ASP A 119 -1.31 15.81 -5.35
C ASP A 119 0.09 15.21 -5.38
N THR A 120 0.44 14.48 -4.33
CA THR A 120 1.71 13.76 -4.19
C THR A 120 1.65 12.36 -4.77
N GLY A 121 0.46 11.91 -5.20
CA GLY A 121 0.21 10.53 -5.65
C GLY A 121 0.00 9.54 -4.50
N GLU A 122 0.08 9.99 -3.25
CA GLU A 122 -0.18 9.18 -2.04
C GLU A 122 -1.67 8.95 -1.81
N ALA A 123 -1.99 7.98 -0.95
CA ALA A 123 -3.30 7.82 -0.36
C ALA A 123 -3.19 7.70 1.17
N TYR A 124 -4.26 8.01 1.88
CA TYR A 124 -4.29 8.04 3.33
C TYR A 124 -5.52 7.32 3.88
N VAL A 125 -5.35 6.62 4.99
CA VAL A 125 -6.47 6.31 5.88
C VAL A 125 -6.53 7.42 6.92
N ILE A 126 -7.67 8.11 7.00
CA ILE A 126 -7.92 9.18 7.95
C ILE A 126 -9.04 8.79 8.90
N ASN A 127 -8.84 9.08 10.20
CA ASN A 127 -9.82 8.75 11.23
C ASN A 127 -11.00 9.74 11.26
N ALA A 128 -11.99 9.44 12.10
CA ALA A 128 -13.18 10.28 12.27
C ALA A 128 -12.87 11.73 12.71
N LYS A 129 -11.67 11.99 13.25
CA LYS A 129 -11.20 13.33 13.63
C LYS A 129 -10.49 14.06 12.46
N GLY A 130 -10.30 13.39 11.33
CA GLY A 130 -9.56 13.90 10.19
C GLY A 130 -8.04 13.81 10.33
N GLU A 131 -7.53 12.96 11.24
CA GLU A 131 -6.10 12.71 11.42
C GLU A 131 -5.67 11.52 10.55
N ILE A 132 -4.46 11.58 9.98
CA ILE A 132 -3.91 10.49 9.17
C ILE A 132 -3.46 9.37 10.11
N GLU A 133 -3.99 8.16 9.92
CA GLU A 133 -3.61 6.95 10.64
C GLU A 133 -2.64 6.07 9.81
N SER A 134 -2.80 6.07 8.49
CA SER A 134 -1.92 5.30 7.60
C SER A 134 -1.62 6.08 6.33
N VAL A 135 -0.42 5.91 5.84
CA VAL A 135 0.07 6.48 4.58
C VAL A 135 0.35 5.34 3.60
N ILE A 136 -0.17 5.48 2.40
CA ILE A 136 0.16 4.64 1.25
C ILE A 136 0.98 5.52 0.31
N ASP A 137 2.23 5.17 0.09
CA ASP A 137 3.14 5.95 -0.74
C ASP A 137 2.68 6.03 -2.22
N PRO A 138 3.22 6.89 -3.06
CA PRO A 138 2.83 6.99 -4.46
C PRO A 138 3.03 5.68 -5.22
N ALA A 139 2.04 5.28 -6.00
CA ALA A 139 2.14 4.11 -6.86
C ALA A 139 3.29 4.24 -7.85
N TRP A 140 4.03 3.15 -8.07
CA TRP A 140 4.96 3.06 -9.18
C TRP A 140 4.80 1.75 -9.94
N ALA A 141 5.22 1.76 -11.21
CA ALA A 141 5.30 0.56 -12.02
C ALA A 141 6.50 0.67 -12.98
N LYS A 142 7.14 -0.48 -13.25
CA LYS A 142 8.26 -0.59 -14.19
C LYS A 142 8.10 -1.79 -15.11
N ASP A 143 8.47 -1.60 -16.36
CA ASP A 143 8.53 -2.66 -17.35
C ASP A 143 9.81 -3.52 -17.22
N ALA A 144 9.92 -4.58 -18.01
CA ALA A 144 11.08 -5.47 -18.03
C ALA A 144 12.40 -4.78 -18.40
N ASN A 145 12.36 -3.63 -19.08
CA ASN A 145 13.52 -2.82 -19.42
C ASN A 145 13.87 -1.79 -18.34
N GLY A 146 13.08 -1.73 -17.24
CA GLY A 146 13.23 -0.76 -16.18
C GLY A 146 12.62 0.61 -16.47
N ASN A 147 11.90 0.78 -17.58
CA ASN A 147 11.20 2.02 -17.89
C ASN A 147 9.99 2.17 -16.99
N SER A 148 9.67 3.42 -16.61
CA SER A 148 8.46 3.69 -15.84
C SER A 148 7.21 3.45 -16.69
N VAL A 149 6.27 2.68 -16.14
CA VAL A 149 4.91 2.54 -16.65
C VAL A 149 4.00 3.45 -15.85
N LYS A 150 3.15 4.20 -16.52
CA LYS A 150 2.27 5.15 -15.86
C LYS A 150 1.29 4.40 -14.97
N THR A 151 1.18 4.86 -13.72
CA THR A 151 0.28 4.27 -12.72
C THR A 151 -0.17 5.34 -11.72
N HIS A 152 -1.34 5.15 -11.12
CA HIS A 152 -1.92 6.05 -10.14
C HIS A 152 -2.96 5.32 -9.29
N TYR A 153 -3.40 5.97 -8.20
CA TYR A 153 -4.49 5.48 -7.37
C TYR A 153 -5.81 6.19 -7.66
N GLU A 154 -6.88 5.40 -7.57
CA GLU A 154 -8.24 5.88 -7.38
C GLU A 154 -8.81 5.30 -6.09
N VAL A 155 -9.68 6.05 -5.42
CA VAL A 155 -10.44 5.58 -4.26
C VAL A 155 -11.89 5.39 -4.67
N ARG A 156 -12.44 4.19 -4.44
CA ARG A 156 -13.85 3.85 -4.68
C ARG A 156 -14.43 3.24 -3.41
N GLY A 157 -15.07 4.07 -2.57
CA GLY A 157 -15.53 3.65 -1.24
C GLY A 157 -14.35 3.31 -0.31
N ASN A 158 -14.30 2.07 0.18
CA ASN A 158 -13.22 1.58 1.01
C ASN A 158 -12.13 0.84 0.20
N SER A 159 -12.15 0.96 -1.12
CA SER A 159 -11.19 0.30 -2.00
C SER A 159 -10.20 1.29 -2.56
N LEU A 160 -8.90 1.01 -2.39
CA LEU A 160 -7.81 1.63 -3.13
C LEU A 160 -7.59 0.83 -4.41
N ILE A 161 -7.65 1.49 -5.55
CA ILE A 161 -7.47 0.86 -6.85
C ILE A 161 -6.20 1.40 -7.46
N GLN A 162 -5.23 0.54 -7.68
CA GLN A 162 -4.07 0.88 -8.49
C GLN A 162 -4.38 0.61 -9.96
N ILE A 163 -4.28 1.66 -10.77
CA ILE A 163 -4.43 1.58 -12.23
C ILE A 163 -3.03 1.57 -12.85
N VAL A 164 -2.74 0.59 -13.70
CA VAL A 164 -1.46 0.44 -14.41
C VAL A 164 -1.70 0.57 -15.91
N GLU A 165 -1.17 1.63 -16.51
CA GLU A 165 -1.42 1.98 -17.91
C GLU A 165 -0.36 1.38 -18.84
N PHE A 166 -0.35 0.05 -19.00
CA PHE A 166 0.50 -0.62 -20.00
C PHE A 166 -0.20 -0.75 -21.36
N ASN A 167 0.56 -0.98 -22.42
CA ASN A 167 0.06 -1.09 -23.78
C ASN A 167 0.99 -1.99 -24.63
N GLU A 168 0.73 -2.11 -25.92
CA GLU A 168 1.49 -2.93 -26.87
C GLU A 168 2.98 -2.60 -26.97
N ASN A 169 3.41 -1.40 -26.55
CA ASN A 169 4.81 -1.01 -26.53
C ASN A 169 5.49 -1.27 -25.18
N THR A 170 4.76 -1.79 -24.20
CA THR A 170 5.29 -2.09 -22.87
C THR A 170 6.03 -3.42 -22.89
N ALA A 171 7.23 -3.46 -22.35
CA ALA A 171 8.00 -4.69 -22.22
C ALA A 171 7.56 -5.47 -20.97
N PHE A 172 6.98 -6.65 -21.16
CA PHE A 172 6.57 -7.52 -20.04
C PHE A 172 7.72 -8.41 -19.54
N PRO A 173 7.73 -8.79 -18.22
CA PRO A 173 6.72 -8.45 -17.22
C PRO A 173 6.81 -6.99 -16.76
N VAL A 174 5.66 -6.44 -16.34
CA VAL A 174 5.58 -5.21 -15.58
C VAL A 174 5.50 -5.56 -14.09
N VAL A 175 6.26 -4.85 -13.26
CA VAL A 175 6.13 -4.92 -11.80
C VAL A 175 5.54 -3.61 -11.33
N ALA A 176 4.39 -3.70 -10.66
CA ALA A 176 3.73 -2.58 -10.03
C ALA A 176 3.74 -2.76 -8.50
N ASP A 177 3.98 -1.70 -7.78
CA ASP A 177 4.03 -1.67 -6.34
C ASP A 177 3.00 -0.67 -5.83
N PRO A 178 1.88 -1.13 -5.24
CA PRO A 178 1.15 -0.30 -4.30
C PRO A 178 1.93 -0.30 -2.98
N THR A 179 2.99 0.32 -2.96
CA THR A 179 3.97 0.72 -1.97
C THR A 179 3.77 0.28 -0.51
N ALA A 180 4.84 0.35 0.25
CA ALA A 180 4.95 0.09 1.67
C ALA A 180 3.90 0.89 2.47
N TRP A 181 2.93 0.22 3.06
CA TRP A 181 1.88 0.82 3.87
C TRP A 181 2.32 0.90 5.32
N GLN A 182 2.29 2.09 5.88
CA GLN A 182 2.85 2.41 7.18
C GLN A 182 1.75 2.81 8.14
N ILE A 183 1.78 2.28 9.34
CA ILE A 183 0.96 2.75 10.45
C ILE A 183 1.73 3.84 11.16
N THR A 184 1.20 5.06 11.20
CA THR A 184 1.84 6.16 11.93
C THR A 184 1.42 6.14 13.38
N LYS A 185 2.37 5.99 14.30
CA LYS A 185 2.12 6.00 15.74
C LYS A 185 1.83 7.39 16.32
N CYS A 186 2.17 8.47 15.61
CA CYS A 186 1.94 9.85 16.07
C CYS A 186 1.81 10.84 14.91
N ALA A 187 0.93 11.83 15.07
CA ALA A 187 0.79 12.95 14.15
C ALA A 187 2.07 13.80 13.95
N GLY A 188 3.08 13.65 14.82
CA GLY A 188 4.39 14.29 14.69
C GLY A 188 5.41 13.53 13.85
N ALA A 189 5.19 12.22 13.60
CA ALA A 189 6.12 11.38 12.85
C ALA A 189 5.96 11.50 11.32
N ILE A 190 4.87 12.09 10.85
CA ILE A 190 4.56 12.22 9.41
C ILE A 190 5.61 13.01 8.64
N SER A 191 6.34 13.93 9.32
CA SER A 191 7.26 14.87 8.65
C SER A 191 8.45 14.22 7.93
N TRP A 192 8.81 13.02 8.27
CA TRP A 192 9.95 12.30 7.67
C TRP A 192 9.53 11.09 6.81
N LEU A 193 8.31 10.58 7.02
CA LEU A 193 7.74 9.50 6.22
C LEU A 193 7.47 9.93 4.77
N ILE A 194 7.07 11.20 4.59
CA ILE A 194 6.83 11.81 3.28
C ILE A 194 8.20 12.25 2.75
N GLY A 195 8.95 11.32 2.19
CA GLY A 195 10.31 11.51 1.70
C GLY A 195 10.50 12.84 1.00
N SER A 196 11.48 13.64 1.43
CA SER A 196 11.89 14.95 0.91
C SER A 196 10.85 16.08 0.85
N THR A 197 9.59 15.88 1.19
CA THR A 197 8.55 16.91 1.22
C THR A 197 8.23 17.40 2.64
N VAL A 198 9.26 17.80 3.39
CA VAL A 198 9.14 18.64 4.60
C VAL A 198 8.17 19.82 4.40
N LEU A 199 7.97 20.24 3.16
CA LEU A 199 6.99 21.24 2.74
C LEU A 199 5.52 20.80 2.87
N ALA A 200 5.18 19.53 2.68
CA ALA A 200 3.79 19.07 2.76
C ALA A 200 3.28 19.04 4.20
N VAL A 201 4.07 18.58 5.16
CA VAL A 201 3.69 18.54 6.58
C VAL A 201 3.60 19.93 7.19
N ALA A 202 4.52 20.83 6.84
CA ALA A 202 4.42 22.23 7.25
C ALA A 202 3.16 22.91 6.70
N LYS A 203 2.65 22.48 5.54
CA LYS A 203 1.40 22.95 4.95
C LYS A 203 0.16 22.34 5.59
N ILE A 204 0.17 21.06 5.94
CA ILE A 204 -0.92 20.40 6.69
C ILE A 204 -1.10 21.08 8.07
N ALA A 205 -0.02 21.37 8.76
CA ALA A 205 -0.08 22.10 10.04
C ALA A 205 -0.63 23.53 9.90
N LYS A 206 -0.47 24.19 8.74
CA LYS A 206 -1.07 25.50 8.45
C LYS A 206 -2.56 25.43 8.10
N ILE A 207 -3.01 24.35 7.44
CA ILE A 207 -4.41 24.17 7.05
C ILE A 207 -5.30 23.90 8.27
N LYS A 208 -4.77 23.28 9.33
CA LYS A 208 -5.52 23.07 10.60
C LYS A 208 -5.73 24.35 11.45
N LYS A 209 -5.26 25.52 11.00
CA LYS A 209 -5.37 26.79 11.74
C LYS A 209 -6.40 27.78 11.20
N TYR A 210 -7.27 27.33 10.25
CA TYR A 210 -8.36 28.17 9.74
C TYR A 210 -9.67 27.39 9.77
#